data_6997a0cc996db253b27474206f84dc7e
#
_entry.id   6997a0cc996db253b27474206f84dc7e
#
_cell.length_a   1.000
_cell.length_b   1.000
_cell.length_c   1.000
_cell.angle_alpha   90.00
_cell.angle_beta   90.00
_cell.angle_gamma   90.00
#
_symmetry.space_group_name_H-M   'P 1'
#
loop_
_entity.id
_entity.type
_entity.pdbx_description
1 polymer ?
#
loop_
_entity_poly.entity_id
_entity_poly.type
_entity_poly.pdbx_seq_one_letter_code
_entity_poly.pdbx_strand_id
1 'polypeptide(L)' 'MNASDLRAKSADELKLELDGLLKEQFNLRMQQGSGQLTRPDQVKKVRRDIARIKTVLNEKAKAGEAA' A
#
# COMPACT_ATOMS: atom_id res chain seq x y z
N MET A 1 8.00 4.55 -3.82
CA MET A 1 7.85 3.09 -4.05
C MET A 1 7.74 2.83 -5.54
N ASN A 2 8.62 2.02 -6.08
CA ASN A 2 8.71 1.75 -7.51
C ASN A 2 8.04 0.42 -7.83
N ALA A 3 7.26 0.36 -8.91
CA ALA A 3 6.56 -0.87 -9.32
C ALA A 3 7.54 -2.02 -9.61
N SER A 4 8.70 -1.73 -10.19
CA SER A 4 9.73 -2.74 -10.43
C SER A 4 10.21 -3.40 -9.15
N ASP A 5 10.45 -2.60 -8.12
CA ASP A 5 10.88 -3.10 -6.82
C ASP A 5 9.80 -3.96 -6.17
N LEU A 6 8.54 -3.58 -6.33
CA LEU A 6 7.42 -4.34 -5.80
C LEU A 6 7.27 -5.69 -6.51
N ARG A 7 7.49 -5.72 -7.82
CA ARG A 7 7.41 -6.96 -8.58
C ARG A 7 8.51 -7.95 -8.22
N ALA A 8 9.64 -7.45 -7.74
CA ALA A 8 10.75 -8.29 -7.29
C ALA A 8 10.48 -8.95 -5.94
N LYS A 9 9.52 -8.45 -5.18
CA LYS A 9 9.17 -9.00 -3.86
C LYS A 9 8.18 -10.14 -4.00
N SER A 10 8.18 -11.05 -3.00
CA SER A 10 7.20 -12.14 -2.95
C SER A 10 5.83 -11.59 -2.58
N ALA A 11 4.78 -12.38 -2.88
CA ALA A 11 3.41 -12.00 -2.51
C ALA A 11 3.27 -11.82 -0.99
N ASP A 12 3.93 -12.66 -0.21
CA ASP A 12 3.88 -12.57 1.25
C ASP A 12 4.51 -11.27 1.75
N GLU A 13 5.66 -10.89 1.20
CA GLU A 13 6.31 -9.62 1.54
C GLU A 13 5.42 -8.44 1.20
N LEU A 14 4.78 -8.47 0.04
CA LEU A 14 3.88 -7.41 -0.40
C LEU A 14 2.67 -7.30 0.54
N LYS A 15 2.14 -8.42 0.99
CA LYS A 15 1.01 -8.42 1.95
C LYS A 15 1.41 -7.80 3.28
N LEU A 16 2.62 -8.06 3.76
CA LEU A 16 3.12 -7.46 4.99
C LEU A 16 3.29 -5.95 4.83
N GLU A 17 3.82 -5.50 3.70
CA GLU A 17 3.95 -4.07 3.43
C GLU A 17 2.58 -3.40 3.32
N LEU A 18 1.63 -4.06 2.65
CA LEU A 18 0.27 -3.55 2.54
C LEU A 18 -0.37 -3.38 3.90
N ASP A 19 -0.22 -4.37 4.77
CA ASP A 19 -0.77 -4.30 6.13
C ASP A 19 -0.21 -3.11 6.90
N GLY A 20 1.11 -2.89 6.82
CA GLY A 20 1.75 -1.74 7.44
C GLY A 20 1.21 -0.41 6.91
N LEU A 21 1.03 -0.30 5.59
CA LEU A 21 0.49 0.90 4.97
C LEU A 21 -0.96 1.14 5.35
N LEU A 22 -1.77 0.09 5.46
CA LEU A 22 -3.16 0.21 5.89
C LEU A 22 -3.25 0.72 7.33
N LYS A 23 -2.37 0.26 8.21
CA LYS A 23 -2.30 0.75 9.58
C LYS A 23 -1.89 2.21 9.62
N GLU A 24 -0.92 2.60 8.80
CA GLU A 24 -0.50 3.99 8.69
C GLU A 24 -1.64 4.87 8.18
N GLN A 25 -2.37 4.42 7.17
CA GLN A 25 -3.53 5.14 6.65
C GLN A 25 -4.60 5.33 7.73
N PHE A 26 -4.86 4.30 8.50
CA PHE A 26 -5.81 4.36 9.60
C PHE A 26 -5.39 5.40 10.64
N ASN A 27 -4.12 5.39 11.03
CA ASN A 27 -3.59 6.36 11.98
C ASN A 27 -3.72 7.79 11.47
N LEU A 28 -3.44 8.01 10.19
CA LEU A 28 -3.57 9.34 9.59
C LEU A 28 -5.01 9.82 9.60
N ARG A 29 -5.97 8.94 9.35
CA ARG A 29 -7.40 9.26 9.45
C ARG A 29 -7.81 9.62 10.86
N MET A 30 -7.30 8.90 11.85
CA MET A 30 -7.57 9.19 13.25
C MET A 30 -7.02 10.55 13.64
N GLN A 31 -5.82 10.90 13.18
CA GLN A 31 -5.23 12.21 13.44
C GLN A 31 -6.08 13.33 12.85
N GLN A 32 -6.61 13.15 11.65
CA GLN A 32 -7.52 14.10 11.03
C GLN A 32 -8.80 14.26 11.87
N GLY A 33 -9.36 13.15 12.33
CA GLY A 33 -10.57 13.15 13.13
C GLY A 33 -10.40 13.84 14.48
N SER A 34 -9.19 13.81 15.06
CA SER A 34 -8.89 14.48 16.32
C SER A 34 -8.45 15.92 16.16
N GLY A 35 -8.46 16.46 14.94
CA GLY A 35 -8.07 17.84 14.68
C GLY A 35 -6.58 18.08 14.63
N GLN A 36 -5.76 17.03 14.63
CA GLN A 36 -4.32 17.16 14.50
C GLN A 36 -3.94 17.47 13.06
N LEU A 37 -2.85 18.22 12.90
CA LEU A 37 -2.33 18.54 11.56
C LEU A 37 -1.79 17.29 10.90
N THR A 38 -2.45 16.86 9.83
CA THR A 38 -1.95 15.80 8.96
C THR A 38 -1.33 16.44 7.72
N ARG A 39 -0.23 15.87 7.27
CA ARG A 39 0.40 16.34 6.03
C ARG A 39 -0.35 15.74 4.83
N PRO A 40 -0.97 16.56 3.97
CA PRO A 40 -1.69 16.04 2.80
C PRO A 40 -0.80 15.19 1.89
N ASP A 41 0.48 15.54 1.78
CA ASP A 41 1.44 14.79 0.98
C ASP A 41 1.62 13.36 1.47
N GLN A 42 1.67 13.18 2.79
CA GLN A 42 1.81 11.87 3.40
C GLN A 42 0.58 11.00 3.15
N VAL A 43 -0.60 11.58 3.27
CA VAL A 43 -1.86 10.87 2.99
C VAL A 43 -1.90 10.40 1.54
N LYS A 44 -1.56 11.27 0.61
CA LYS A 44 -1.53 10.93 -0.82
C LYS A 44 -0.50 9.85 -1.13
N LYS A 45 0.68 9.94 -0.52
CA LYS A 45 1.74 8.97 -0.71
C LYS A 45 1.30 7.58 -0.25
N VAL A 46 0.73 7.49 0.95
CA VAL A 46 0.25 6.22 1.51
C VAL A 46 -0.83 5.61 0.62
N ARG A 47 -1.81 6.40 0.18
CA ARG A 47 -2.86 5.93 -0.73
C ARG A 47 -2.29 5.40 -2.04
N ARG A 48 -1.31 6.09 -2.60
CA ARG A 48 -0.68 5.72 -3.86
C ARG A 48 0.11 4.41 -3.71
N ASP A 49 0.85 4.28 -2.62
CA ASP A 49 1.63 3.07 -2.34
C ASP A 49 0.71 1.87 -2.13
N ILE A 50 -0.39 2.03 -1.40
CA ILE A 50 -1.39 0.98 -1.22
C ILE A 50 -1.94 0.52 -2.57
N ALA A 51 -2.30 1.46 -3.44
CA ALA A 51 -2.84 1.14 -4.76
C ALA A 51 -1.83 0.36 -5.61
N ARG A 52 -0.56 0.76 -5.56
CA ARG A 52 0.50 0.07 -6.30
C ARG A 52 0.70 -1.36 -5.82
N ILE A 53 0.74 -1.57 -4.51
CA ILE A 53 0.91 -2.91 -3.95
C ILE A 53 -0.28 -3.80 -4.33
N LYS A 54 -1.49 -3.28 -4.23
CA LYS A 54 -2.69 -4.03 -4.63
C LYS A 54 -2.64 -4.41 -6.11
N THR A 55 -2.19 -3.50 -6.96
CA THR A 55 -2.05 -3.75 -8.40
C THR A 55 -1.05 -4.88 -8.66
N VAL A 56 0.11 -4.83 -8.03
CA VAL A 56 1.14 -5.85 -8.20
C VAL A 56 0.67 -7.21 -7.67
N LEU A 57 0.01 -7.22 -6.51
CA LEU A 57 -0.55 -8.46 -5.97
C LEU A 57 -1.59 -9.06 -6.92
N ASN A 58 -2.43 -8.22 -7.52
CA ASN A 58 -3.42 -8.66 -8.50
C ASN A 58 -2.75 -9.23 -9.76
N GLU A 59 -1.69 -8.59 -10.24
CA GLU A 59 -0.90 -9.10 -11.37
C GLU A 59 -0.33 -10.49 -11.07
N LYS A 60 0.23 -10.66 -9.86
CA LYS A 60 0.80 -11.96 -9.45
C LYS A 60 -0.28 -13.04 -9.33
N ALA A 61 -1.44 -12.68 -8.82
CA ALA A 61 -2.56 -13.61 -8.71
C ALA A 61 -3.05 -14.06 -10.10
N LYS A 62 -3.16 -13.12 -11.03
CA LYS A 62 -3.56 -13.44 -12.41
C LYS A 62 -2.52 -14.28 -13.13
N ALA A 63 -1.24 -14.02 -12.92
CA ALA A 63 -0.17 -14.83 -13.50
C ALA A 63 -0.23 -16.26 -12.97
N GLY A 64 -0.54 -16.44 -11.68
CA GLY A 64 -0.74 -17.75 -11.10
C GLY A 64 -1.96 -18.48 -11.66
N GLU A 65 -3.04 -17.76 -11.90
CA GLU A 65 -4.25 -18.31 -12.49
C GLU A 65 -4.05 -18.72 -13.95
N ALA A 66 -3.25 -17.95 -14.68
CA ALA A 66 -2.95 -18.22 -16.08
C ALA A 66 -2.07 -19.46 -16.26
N ALA A 67 -1.41 -19.88 -15.22
CA ALA A 67 -0.62 -21.10 -15.23
C ALA A 67 -1.47 -22.31 -14.87
#